data_61b70079200328d911f228efe3239dc0
#
_entry.id   61b70079200328d911f228efe3239dc0
#
_cell.length_a   1.000
_cell.length_b   1.000
_cell.length_c   1.000
_cell.angle_alpha   90.00
_cell.angle_beta   90.00
_cell.angle_gamma   90.00
#
_symmetry.space_group_name_H-M   'P 1'
#
loop_
_entity.id
_entity.type
_entity.pdbx_description
1 polymer ?
#
loop_
_entity_poly.entity_id
_entity_poly.type
_entity_poly.pdbx_seq_one_letter_code
_entity_poly.pdbx_strand_id
1 'polypeptide(L)'
;MSLPRIAFEADGMGDDIQAITAASSPDITPQASAEDWSLMLYTSGTTAKPKGVPRRHRAERASAVAHIAQNMMPMSDSTLGVMPLYHTMGVRSLLAMTLVNGTFVCLRRFNRAEALRLIASE
;
A
#
# COMPACT_ATOMS: atom_id res chain seq x y z
N MET A 1 24.57 -15.03 -0.09
CA MET A 1 23.90 -14.32 1.02
C MET A 1 22.40 -14.54 0.84
N SER A 2 21.75 -15.32 1.71
CA SER A 2 20.30 -15.52 1.63
C SER A 2 19.61 -14.29 2.25
N LEU A 3 18.65 -13.71 1.54
CA LEU A 3 17.84 -12.62 2.08
C LEU A 3 16.87 -13.19 3.14
N PRO A 4 16.60 -12.45 4.23
CA PRO A 4 15.57 -12.84 5.19
C PRO A 4 14.21 -12.89 4.49
N ARG A 5 13.38 -13.84 4.87
CA ARG A 5 12.02 -14.00 4.36
C ARG A 5 11.04 -13.80 5.48
N ILE A 6 9.98 -13.06 5.22
CA ILE A 6 8.87 -12.83 6.16
C ILE A 6 7.64 -13.50 5.57
N ALA A 7 7.00 -14.39 6.33
CA ALA A 7 5.76 -15.06 5.96
C ALA A 7 4.55 -14.38 6.63
N PHE A 8 3.50 -14.15 5.86
CA PHE A 8 2.22 -13.62 6.38
C PHE A 8 1.32 -14.73 6.94
N GLU A 9 1.57 -15.97 6.53
CA GLU A 9 0.94 -17.17 7.07
C GLU A 9 2.07 -18.12 7.42
N ALA A 10 1.94 -18.84 8.54
CA ALA A 10 2.98 -19.74 9.04
C ALA A 10 3.15 -20.95 8.11
N ASP A 11 3.83 -20.75 6.98
CA ASP A 11 4.13 -21.76 5.97
C ASP A 11 5.48 -22.45 6.19
N GLY A 12 6.22 -22.08 7.24
CA GLY A 12 7.53 -22.59 7.57
C GLY A 12 8.67 -22.16 6.63
N MET A 13 8.38 -21.27 5.67
CA MET A 13 9.36 -20.79 4.67
C MET A 13 10.02 -19.45 5.04
N GLY A 14 9.65 -18.86 6.16
CA GLY A 14 10.21 -17.60 6.66
C GLY A 14 9.78 -17.31 8.09
N ASP A 15 10.22 -16.17 8.62
CA ASP A 15 9.82 -15.70 9.94
C ASP A 15 8.35 -15.28 9.94
N ASP A 16 7.57 -15.73 10.91
CA ASP A 16 6.17 -15.37 11.05
C ASP A 16 6.02 -13.89 11.39
N ILE A 17 5.28 -13.14 10.58
CA ILE A 17 5.05 -11.72 10.79
C ILE A 17 4.38 -11.42 12.13
N GLN A 18 3.52 -12.31 12.64
CA GLN A 18 2.87 -12.12 13.93
C GLN A 18 3.88 -12.21 15.08
N ALA A 19 4.81 -13.17 15.00
CA ALA A 19 5.87 -13.31 15.98
C ALA A 19 6.84 -12.11 15.94
N ILE A 20 7.21 -11.65 14.75
CA ILE A 20 8.05 -10.44 14.57
C ILE A 20 7.35 -9.22 15.17
N THR A 21 6.06 -9.02 14.88
CA THR A 21 5.28 -7.89 15.38
C THR A 21 5.16 -7.91 16.90
N ALA A 22 4.95 -9.09 17.51
CA ALA A 22 4.87 -9.23 18.96
C ALA A 22 6.22 -8.97 19.68
N ALA A 23 7.34 -9.24 19.01
CA ALA A 23 8.69 -9.00 19.53
C ALA A 23 9.23 -7.59 19.24
N SER A 24 8.52 -6.78 18.43
CA SER A 24 8.98 -5.46 17.99
C SER A 24 8.77 -4.39 19.05
N SER A 25 9.73 -3.46 19.17
CA SER A 25 9.57 -2.24 19.96
C SER A 25 8.69 -1.24 19.24
N PRO A 26 7.77 -0.53 19.92
CA PRO A 26 6.95 0.53 19.31
C PRO A 26 7.76 1.79 18.94
N ASP A 27 8.98 1.94 19.48
CA ASP A 27 9.83 3.11 19.23
C ASP A 27 10.67 2.95 17.95
N ILE A 28 10.04 3.24 16.81
CA ILE A 28 10.73 3.36 15.53
C ILE A 28 10.83 4.84 15.15
N THR A 29 12.03 5.41 15.23
CA THR A 29 12.29 6.74 14.67
C THR A 29 12.38 6.64 13.15
N PRO A 30 11.50 7.30 12.38
CA PRO A 30 11.60 7.31 10.92
C PRO A 30 12.94 7.89 10.47
N GLN A 31 13.66 7.17 9.61
CA GLN A 31 14.97 7.60 9.08
C GLN A 31 14.90 7.99 7.60
N ALA A 32 13.80 7.67 6.92
CA ALA A 32 13.64 7.96 5.50
C ALA A 32 13.41 9.45 5.23
N SER A 33 14.13 9.99 4.25
CA SER A 33 13.94 11.33 3.74
C SER A 33 12.94 11.37 2.58
N ALA A 34 12.48 12.57 2.22
CA ALA A 34 11.59 12.75 1.07
C ALA A 34 12.24 12.32 -0.27
N GLU A 35 13.58 12.34 -0.34
CA GLU A 35 14.36 11.99 -1.53
C GLU A 35 14.70 10.50 -1.63
N ASP A 36 14.46 9.73 -0.58
CA ASP A 36 14.72 8.30 -0.59
C ASP A 36 13.70 7.55 -1.46
N TRP A 37 14.11 6.38 -1.93
CA TRP A 37 13.23 5.50 -2.68
C TRP A 37 12.17 4.89 -1.75
N SER A 38 10.91 5.13 -2.09
CA SER A 38 9.76 4.61 -1.35
C SER A 38 9.38 3.21 -1.81
N LEU A 39 9.22 3.07 -3.11
CA LEU A 39 8.79 1.82 -3.72
C LEU A 39 9.26 1.71 -5.17
N MET A 40 9.22 0.49 -5.69
CA MET A 40 9.44 0.20 -7.11
C MET A 40 8.28 -0.62 -7.63
N LEU A 41 7.59 -0.09 -8.63
CA LEU A 41 6.52 -0.80 -9.34
C LEU A 41 7.03 -1.27 -10.70
N TYR A 42 6.62 -2.46 -11.10
CA TYR A 42 7.01 -3.04 -12.38
C TYR A 42 5.88 -2.88 -13.39
N THR A 43 6.24 -2.47 -14.60
CA THR A 43 5.34 -2.41 -15.75
C THR A 43 5.71 -3.52 -16.73
N SER A 44 4.72 -4.01 -17.49
CA SER A 44 4.92 -5.08 -18.47
C SER A 44 5.85 -4.70 -19.63
N GLY A 45 6.14 -3.42 -19.83
CA GLY A 45 7.04 -2.94 -20.87
C GLY A 45 6.69 -3.43 -22.28
N THR A 46 7.01 -2.67 -23.31
CA THR A 46 6.85 -3.06 -24.72
C THR A 46 7.90 -4.08 -25.19
N THR A 47 8.92 -4.37 -24.39
CA THR A 47 10.10 -5.17 -24.73
C THR A 47 10.20 -6.47 -23.92
N ALA A 48 9.15 -7.24 -23.77
CA ALA A 48 9.12 -8.58 -23.13
C ALA A 48 9.73 -8.69 -21.70
N LYS A 49 10.49 -7.72 -21.22
CA LYS A 49 11.04 -7.69 -19.85
C LYS A 49 10.36 -6.62 -19.01
N PRO A 50 9.88 -6.94 -17.81
CA PRO A 50 9.31 -5.96 -16.90
C PRO A 50 10.33 -4.84 -16.60
N LYS A 51 9.85 -3.60 -16.61
CA LYS A 51 10.64 -2.42 -16.23
C LYS A 51 10.25 -1.97 -14.84
N GLY A 52 11.24 -1.88 -13.94
CA GLY A 52 11.06 -1.29 -12.61
C GLY A 52 11.01 0.24 -12.72
N VAL A 53 9.98 0.82 -12.12
CA VAL A 53 9.79 2.28 -12.02
C VAL A 53 9.98 2.66 -10.55
N PRO A 54 11.17 3.14 -10.17
CA PRO A 54 11.43 3.58 -8.80
C PRO A 54 10.72 4.91 -8.53
N ARG A 55 10.17 5.05 -7.33
CA ARG A 55 9.42 6.22 -6.92
C ARG A 55 9.90 6.71 -5.55
N ARG A 56 10.10 8.02 -5.41
CA ARG A 56 10.55 8.65 -4.17
C ARG A 56 9.37 8.96 -3.25
N HIS A 57 9.62 9.05 -1.94
CA HIS A 57 8.59 9.40 -0.96
C HIS A 57 7.87 10.70 -1.31
N ARG A 58 8.60 11.75 -1.75
CA ARG A 58 7.98 13.02 -2.15
C ARG A 58 7.00 12.87 -3.33
N ALA A 59 7.31 12.00 -4.29
CA ALA A 59 6.48 11.79 -5.46
C ALA A 59 5.20 11.02 -5.10
N GLU A 60 5.30 10.02 -4.23
CA GLU A 60 4.16 9.28 -3.70
C GLU A 60 3.25 10.19 -2.88
N ARG A 61 3.82 11.01 -1.99
CA ARG A 61 3.06 11.97 -1.20
C ARG A 61 2.35 12.98 -2.09
N ALA A 62 3.03 13.57 -3.07
CA ALA A 62 2.43 14.53 -4.01
C ALA A 62 1.27 13.90 -4.81
N SER A 63 1.45 12.65 -5.26
CA SER A 63 0.42 11.89 -5.97
C SER A 63 -0.82 11.63 -5.10
N ALA A 64 -0.62 11.29 -3.82
CA ALA A 64 -1.70 11.07 -2.87
C ALA A 64 -2.46 12.38 -2.56
N VAL A 65 -1.74 13.49 -2.34
CA VAL A 65 -2.34 14.81 -2.12
C VAL A 65 -3.16 15.26 -3.34
N ALA A 66 -2.63 15.08 -4.56
CA ALA A 66 -3.38 15.37 -5.77
C ALA A 66 -4.65 14.52 -5.90
N HIS A 67 -4.59 13.25 -5.51
CA HIS A 67 -5.74 12.35 -5.52
C HIS A 67 -6.81 12.80 -4.51
N ILE A 68 -6.41 13.19 -3.29
CA ILE A 68 -7.32 13.74 -2.28
C ILE A 68 -8.01 14.99 -2.81
N ALA A 69 -7.24 15.95 -3.34
CA ALA A 69 -7.77 17.20 -3.86
C ALA A 69 -8.73 16.99 -5.05
N GLN A 70 -8.36 16.13 -5.99
CA GLN A 70 -9.18 15.82 -7.16
C GLN A 70 -10.52 15.17 -6.81
N ASN A 71 -10.55 14.34 -5.78
CA ASN A 71 -11.75 13.62 -5.35
C ASN A 71 -12.46 14.31 -4.17
N MET A 72 -11.95 15.45 -3.71
CA MET A 72 -12.50 16.20 -2.56
C MET A 72 -12.69 15.31 -1.32
N MET A 73 -11.71 14.45 -1.04
CA MET A 73 -11.77 13.51 0.08
C MET A 73 -11.69 14.26 1.40
N PRO A 74 -12.68 14.16 2.30
CA PRO A 74 -12.63 14.77 3.61
C PRO A 74 -11.69 14.01 4.56
N MET A 75 -11.42 14.61 5.72
CA MET A 75 -10.76 13.90 6.83
C MET A 75 -11.61 12.71 7.28
N SER A 76 -10.96 11.63 7.65
CA SER A 76 -11.61 10.39 8.10
C SER A 76 -12.51 9.71 7.06
N ASP A 77 -12.28 9.99 5.78
CA ASP A 77 -12.98 9.32 4.67
C ASP A 77 -12.66 7.82 4.61
N SER A 78 -13.50 7.07 3.90
CA SER A 78 -13.29 5.63 3.67
C SER A 78 -13.17 5.33 2.18
N THR A 79 -12.24 4.45 1.81
CA THR A 79 -12.11 4.01 0.42
C THR A 79 -11.98 2.49 0.32
N LEU A 80 -12.62 1.92 -0.69
CA LEU A 80 -12.50 0.52 -1.00
C LEU A 80 -11.29 0.27 -1.91
N GLY A 81 -10.33 -0.50 -1.44
CA GLY A 81 -9.11 -0.88 -2.16
C GLY A 81 -9.39 -1.94 -3.22
N VAL A 82 -10.01 -1.54 -4.33
CA VAL A 82 -10.34 -2.45 -5.46
C VAL A 82 -9.14 -2.80 -6.32
N MET A 83 -8.10 -1.94 -6.30
CA MET A 83 -6.86 -2.18 -7.04
C MET A 83 -5.79 -2.77 -6.14
N PRO A 84 -5.03 -3.77 -6.61
CA PRO A 84 -3.94 -4.35 -5.83
C PRO A 84 -2.85 -3.33 -5.48
N LEU A 85 -2.16 -3.53 -4.34
CA LEU A 85 -1.07 -2.67 -3.89
C LEU A 85 0.21 -2.74 -4.76
N TYR A 86 0.31 -3.73 -5.65
CA TYR A 86 1.36 -3.74 -6.68
C TYR A 86 1.02 -2.85 -7.90
N HIS A 87 -0.14 -2.19 -7.89
CA HIS A 87 -0.55 -1.22 -8.89
C HIS A 87 -0.54 0.20 -8.32
N THR A 88 -0.14 1.18 -9.13
CA THR A 88 -0.04 2.60 -8.72
C THR A 88 -1.32 3.14 -8.06
N MET A 89 -2.49 2.77 -8.57
CA MET A 89 -3.77 3.23 -8.00
C MET A 89 -4.02 2.66 -6.61
N GLY A 90 -3.68 1.39 -6.36
CA GLY A 90 -3.82 0.79 -5.04
C GLY A 90 -2.95 1.50 -3.99
N VAL A 91 -1.67 1.72 -4.30
CA VAL A 91 -0.76 2.47 -3.42
C VAL A 91 -1.26 3.89 -3.19
N ARG A 92 -1.69 4.58 -4.24
CA ARG A 92 -2.20 5.96 -4.14
C ARG A 92 -3.41 6.06 -3.21
N SER A 93 -4.37 5.15 -3.34
CA SER A 93 -5.56 5.12 -2.48
C SER A 93 -5.21 4.84 -1.02
N LEU A 94 -4.29 3.91 -0.77
CA LEU A 94 -3.79 3.63 0.58
C LEU A 94 -3.12 4.87 1.20
N LEU A 95 -2.22 5.52 0.46
CA LEU A 95 -1.53 6.71 0.94
C LEU A 95 -2.48 7.91 1.13
N ALA A 96 -3.50 8.05 0.28
CA ALA A 96 -4.53 9.07 0.44
C ALA A 96 -5.27 8.89 1.76
N MET A 97 -5.71 7.69 2.08
CA MET A 97 -6.37 7.39 3.37
C MET A 97 -5.45 7.63 4.56
N THR A 98 -4.17 7.29 4.45
CA THR A 98 -3.18 7.59 5.50
C THR A 98 -3.07 9.10 5.75
N LEU A 99 -3.10 9.93 4.69
CA LEU A 99 -2.97 11.39 4.80
C LEU A 99 -4.22 12.07 5.36
N VAL A 100 -5.41 11.54 5.11
CA VAL A 100 -6.67 12.09 5.66
C VAL A 100 -7.10 11.39 6.95
N ASN A 101 -6.25 10.55 7.54
CA ASN A 101 -6.58 9.73 8.72
C ASN A 101 -7.86 8.90 8.49
N GLY A 102 -7.99 8.37 7.28
CA GLY A 102 -9.16 7.64 6.81
C GLY A 102 -9.01 6.12 6.90
N THR A 103 -10.03 5.43 6.41
CA THR A 103 -10.08 3.96 6.40
C THR A 103 -9.81 3.42 5.00
N PHE A 104 -8.85 2.50 4.87
CA PHE A 104 -8.61 1.74 3.65
C PHE A 104 -9.16 0.32 3.80
N VAL A 105 -10.29 0.04 3.17
CA VAL A 105 -10.93 -1.29 3.19
C VAL A 105 -10.32 -2.16 2.09
N CYS A 106 -9.48 -3.12 2.47
CA CYS A 106 -8.74 -3.95 1.54
C CYS A 106 -9.55 -5.17 1.08
N LEU A 107 -9.72 -5.32 -0.23
CA LEU A 107 -10.25 -6.55 -0.84
C LEU A 107 -9.10 -7.47 -1.25
N ARG A 108 -9.08 -8.71 -0.75
CA ARG A 108 -8.11 -9.72 -1.15
C ARG A 108 -8.20 -10.06 -2.65
N ARG A 109 -9.41 -10.10 -3.18
CA ARG A 109 -9.74 -10.23 -4.61
C ARG A 109 -11.00 -9.43 -4.91
N PHE A 110 -11.05 -8.80 -6.07
CA PHE A 110 -12.24 -8.10 -6.48
C PHE A 110 -13.41 -9.08 -6.70
N ASN A 111 -14.49 -8.85 -5.96
CA ASN A 111 -15.78 -9.52 -6.12
C ASN A 111 -16.86 -8.46 -6.05
N ARG A 112 -17.75 -8.42 -7.04
CA ARG A 112 -18.79 -7.40 -7.15
C ARG A 112 -19.76 -7.39 -5.97
N ALA A 113 -20.22 -8.55 -5.54
CA ALA A 113 -21.18 -8.67 -4.44
C ALA A 113 -20.55 -8.20 -3.12
N GLU A 114 -19.32 -8.62 -2.87
CA GLU A 114 -18.58 -8.22 -1.68
C GLU A 114 -18.24 -6.72 -1.68
N ALA A 115 -17.85 -6.18 -2.84
CA ALA A 115 -17.59 -4.74 -2.98
C ALA A 115 -18.83 -3.90 -2.67
N LEU A 116 -20.00 -4.27 -3.21
CA LEU A 116 -21.26 -3.60 -2.92
C LEU A 116 -21.68 -3.73 -1.47
N ARG A 117 -21.46 -4.89 -0.85
CA ARG A 117 -21.75 -5.11 0.57
C ARG A 117 -20.89 -4.19 1.45
N LEU A 118 -19.59 -4.10 1.16
CA LEU A 118 -18.66 -3.25 1.92
C LEU A 118 -18.99 -1.77 1.75
N ILE A 119 -19.27 -1.29 0.54
CA ILE A 119 -19.70 0.11 0.30
C ILE A 119 -20.97 0.46 1.09
N ALA A 120 -21.86 -0.51 1.31
CA ALA A 120 -23.08 -0.26 2.06
C ALA A 120 -22.91 -0.32 3.60
N SER A 121 -21.79 -0.88 4.09
CA SER A 121 -21.54 -1.09 5.52
C SER A 121 -20.52 -0.14 6.14
N GLU A 122 -19.70 0.50 5.34
CA GLU A 122 -18.61 1.42 5.73
C GLU A 122 -18.95 2.86 5.35
#